data_76285a0005df3b48797313bd9bf9608f
#
_entry.id   76285a0005df3b48797313bd9bf9608f
#
_cell.length_a   1.000
_cell.length_b   1.000
_cell.length_c   1.000
_cell.angle_alpha   90.00
_cell.angle_beta   90.00
_cell.angle_gamma   90.00
#
_symmetry.space_group_name_H-M   'P 1'
#
loop_
_entity.id
_entity.type
_entity.pdbx_description
1 polymer ?
#
loop_
_entity_poly.entity_id
_entity_poly.type
_entity_poly.pdbx_seq_one_letter_code
_entity_poly.pdbx_strand_id
1 'polypeptide(L)'
;MRHIKPLREYFGNTEWTYRVNPDNKYASMLNAIVEFTNAIWRQDLNINTKIAPGRFYQTLVELADKVGYDDLAVKHRQADSGEVLLFMLDCIHEGLAHPVEMVVTGSPSRPEEVRWTKSYEQWIQHYQKQWSIIIKTLHGQKMTATNCKTCQYHSERFESWGSISVPIVNGDKPGSPAPNLRECLEEYFKDEVLEDYHCDVCGKKREANQTSRFSILPKYIVLSIMRYTNRGNKIRAKIDFDLNLIDLDPWFIGNRETTPTKYRCAAVIDHHGVMGGGHYVSSCRYEDNTWIRYDDEMVGQMPSEHVNNGDTYVILLEQISATEHTLAAGTKVPSVDILSHK
;
A
#
# COMPACT_ATOMS: atom_id res chain seq x y z
N MET A 1 -3.58 -8.64 -6.81
CA MET A 1 -4.99 -8.36 -6.47
C MET A 1 -5.76 -9.59 -5.96
N ARG A 2 -5.67 -10.76 -6.62
CA ARG A 2 -6.36 -12.01 -6.19
C ARG A 2 -6.14 -12.35 -4.70
N HIS A 3 -4.94 -12.12 -4.19
CA HIS A 3 -4.52 -12.47 -2.82
C HIS A 3 -4.87 -11.41 -1.78
N ILE A 4 -5.52 -10.32 -2.18
CA ILE A 4 -6.13 -9.36 -1.26
C ILE A 4 -7.54 -9.85 -0.94
N LYS A 5 -7.65 -10.66 0.13
CA LYS A 5 -8.90 -11.34 0.52
C LYS A 5 -10.12 -10.41 0.57
N PRO A 6 -10.06 -9.19 1.16
CA PRO A 6 -11.20 -8.28 1.18
C PRO A 6 -11.68 -7.86 -0.23
N LEU A 7 -10.78 -7.70 -1.20
CA LEU A 7 -11.17 -7.37 -2.58
C LEU A 7 -11.82 -8.57 -3.26
N ARG A 8 -11.27 -9.78 -3.05
CA ARG A 8 -11.85 -11.01 -3.58
C ARG A 8 -13.28 -11.23 -3.07
N GLU A 9 -13.52 -11.03 -1.78
CA GLU A 9 -14.84 -11.17 -1.15
C GLU A 9 -15.80 -10.08 -1.64
N TYR A 10 -15.34 -8.84 -1.75
CA TYR A 10 -16.15 -7.71 -2.21
C TYR A 10 -16.62 -7.89 -3.66
N PHE A 11 -15.74 -8.34 -4.56
CA PHE A 11 -16.09 -8.60 -5.95
C PHE A 11 -16.68 -10.00 -6.22
N GLY A 12 -16.70 -10.86 -5.20
CA GLY A 12 -17.30 -12.19 -5.26
C GLY A 12 -18.83 -12.19 -5.27
N ASN A 13 -19.46 -11.06 -4.91
CA ASN A 13 -20.90 -10.83 -5.02
C ASN A 13 -21.20 -9.74 -6.05
N THR A 14 -22.46 -9.45 -6.30
CA THR A 14 -22.90 -8.43 -7.28
C THR A 14 -23.26 -7.09 -6.63
N GLU A 15 -23.18 -6.95 -5.31
CA GLU A 15 -23.61 -5.73 -4.61
C GLU A 15 -22.81 -4.48 -5.00
N TRP A 16 -21.53 -4.66 -5.35
CA TRP A 16 -20.68 -3.57 -5.81
C TRP A 16 -21.20 -2.88 -7.07
N THR A 17 -21.94 -3.59 -7.93
CA THR A 17 -22.49 -3.04 -9.20
C THR A 17 -23.49 -1.91 -8.96
N TYR A 18 -24.21 -1.93 -7.83
CA TYR A 18 -25.15 -0.87 -7.45
C TYR A 18 -24.46 0.42 -7.02
N ARG A 19 -23.16 0.36 -6.74
CA ARG A 19 -22.35 1.52 -6.34
C ARG A 19 -21.62 2.18 -7.50
N VAL A 20 -21.55 1.52 -8.64
CA VAL A 20 -20.88 2.05 -9.83
C VAL A 20 -21.78 3.10 -10.49
N ASN A 21 -21.28 4.32 -10.59
CA ASN A 21 -21.88 5.32 -11.44
C ASN A 21 -21.45 5.07 -12.89
N PRO A 22 -22.39 4.72 -13.82
CA PRO A 22 -22.04 4.44 -15.22
C PRO A 22 -21.39 5.62 -15.95
N ASP A 23 -21.71 6.86 -15.54
CA ASP A 23 -21.14 8.08 -16.14
C ASP A 23 -19.72 8.40 -15.61
N ASN A 24 -19.24 7.65 -14.62
CA ASN A 24 -17.90 7.80 -14.13
C ASN A 24 -16.88 7.28 -15.16
N LYS A 25 -15.88 8.09 -15.50
CA LYS A 25 -14.82 7.76 -16.48
C LYS A 25 -14.07 6.47 -16.15
N TYR A 26 -14.03 6.05 -14.88
CA TYR A 26 -13.36 4.83 -14.41
C TYR A 26 -14.25 3.57 -14.45
N ALA A 27 -15.56 3.71 -14.66
CA ALA A 27 -16.50 2.58 -14.62
C ALA A 27 -16.15 1.47 -15.62
N SER A 28 -15.72 1.82 -16.83
CA SER A 28 -15.31 0.85 -17.85
C SER A 28 -14.10 0.03 -17.42
N MET A 29 -13.11 0.68 -16.80
CA MET A 29 -11.90 0.01 -16.32
C MET A 29 -12.19 -0.85 -15.09
N LEU A 30 -13.00 -0.37 -14.15
CA LEU A 30 -13.46 -1.15 -13.00
C LEU A 30 -14.12 -2.46 -13.47
N ASN A 31 -15.06 -2.37 -14.43
CA ASN A 31 -15.71 -3.55 -14.99
C ASN A 31 -14.69 -4.49 -15.66
N ALA A 32 -13.74 -3.95 -16.44
CA ALA A 32 -12.71 -4.77 -17.10
C ALA A 32 -11.79 -5.47 -16.08
N ILE A 33 -11.42 -4.80 -14.98
CA ILE A 33 -10.64 -5.38 -13.87
C ILE A 33 -11.42 -6.54 -13.25
N VAL A 34 -12.70 -6.33 -12.91
CA VAL A 34 -13.52 -7.34 -12.24
C VAL A 34 -13.79 -8.52 -13.17
N GLU A 35 -14.16 -8.30 -14.43
CA GLU A 35 -14.35 -9.36 -15.42
C GLU A 35 -13.08 -10.19 -15.61
N PHE A 36 -11.93 -9.54 -15.77
CA PHE A 36 -10.66 -10.23 -15.97
C PHE A 36 -10.23 -11.03 -14.74
N THR A 37 -10.33 -10.43 -13.54
CA THR A 37 -9.99 -11.12 -12.29
C THR A 37 -10.94 -12.28 -12.03
N ASN A 38 -12.24 -12.13 -12.26
CA ASN A 38 -13.21 -13.22 -12.12
C ASN A 38 -12.95 -14.34 -13.12
N ALA A 39 -12.57 -14.02 -14.37
CA ALA A 39 -12.19 -15.01 -15.36
C ALA A 39 -11.00 -15.87 -14.92
N ILE A 40 -9.96 -15.24 -14.33
CA ILE A 40 -8.79 -15.95 -13.77
C ILE A 40 -9.17 -16.82 -12.55
N TRP A 41 -10.23 -16.43 -11.80
CA TRP A 41 -10.61 -17.09 -10.55
C TRP A 41 -11.64 -18.21 -10.70
N ARG A 42 -12.11 -18.47 -11.91
CA ARG A 42 -13.03 -19.55 -12.17
C ARG A 42 -12.43 -20.89 -11.76
N GLN A 43 -13.20 -21.66 -10.98
CA GLN A 43 -12.78 -22.98 -10.51
C GLN A 43 -13.00 -24.09 -11.56
N ASP A 44 -13.82 -23.81 -12.57
CA ASP A 44 -14.17 -24.75 -13.65
C ASP A 44 -13.20 -24.71 -14.83
N LEU A 45 -12.16 -23.89 -14.77
CA LEU A 45 -11.17 -23.82 -15.83
C LEU A 45 -10.27 -25.07 -15.82
N ASN A 46 -10.06 -25.63 -17.02
CA ASN A 46 -9.05 -26.67 -17.21
C ASN A 46 -7.65 -26.08 -16.94
N ILE A 47 -6.74 -26.89 -16.40
CA ILE A 47 -5.35 -26.51 -16.11
C ILE A 47 -4.60 -25.92 -17.33
N ASN A 48 -5.07 -26.22 -18.53
CA ASN A 48 -4.49 -25.71 -19.78
C ASN A 48 -5.22 -24.49 -20.34
N THR A 49 -6.21 -23.92 -19.61
CA THR A 49 -6.95 -22.76 -20.10
C THR A 49 -6.11 -21.51 -20.00
N LYS A 50 -5.90 -20.85 -21.15
CA LYS A 50 -5.23 -19.56 -21.25
C LYS A 50 -6.27 -18.46 -21.36
N ILE A 51 -6.11 -17.39 -20.59
CA ILE A 51 -6.99 -16.23 -20.60
C ILE A 51 -6.24 -15.07 -21.24
N ALA A 52 -6.74 -14.59 -22.38
CA ALA A 52 -6.16 -13.43 -23.06
C ALA A 52 -6.67 -12.12 -22.43
N PRO A 53 -5.80 -11.19 -21.99
CA PRO A 53 -6.21 -9.95 -21.36
C PRO A 53 -6.59 -8.83 -22.35
N GLY A 54 -6.91 -9.15 -23.61
CA GLY A 54 -7.02 -8.17 -24.70
C GLY A 54 -7.97 -7.00 -24.39
N ARG A 55 -9.22 -7.28 -23.95
CA ARG A 55 -10.18 -6.23 -23.57
C ARG A 55 -9.68 -5.41 -22.36
N PHE A 56 -9.19 -6.10 -21.33
CA PHE A 56 -8.62 -5.45 -20.16
C PHE A 56 -7.48 -4.49 -20.55
N TYR A 57 -6.51 -4.98 -21.35
CA TYR A 57 -5.38 -4.18 -21.80
C TYR A 57 -5.81 -2.97 -22.64
N GLN A 58 -6.74 -3.16 -23.59
CA GLN A 58 -7.26 -2.06 -24.39
C GLN A 58 -7.92 -0.99 -23.54
N THR A 59 -8.80 -1.37 -22.59
CA THR A 59 -9.50 -0.45 -21.69
C THR A 59 -8.51 0.28 -20.78
N LEU A 60 -7.44 -0.39 -20.32
CA LEU A 60 -6.38 0.22 -19.51
C LEU A 60 -5.68 1.33 -20.28
N VAL A 61 -5.21 1.05 -21.50
CA VAL A 61 -4.50 2.01 -22.34
C VAL A 61 -5.39 3.22 -22.68
N GLU A 62 -6.65 2.98 -23.07
CA GLU A 62 -7.61 4.04 -23.41
C GLU A 62 -7.92 4.95 -22.22
N LEU A 63 -8.07 4.37 -21.02
CA LEU A 63 -8.30 5.17 -19.82
C LEU A 63 -7.04 5.92 -19.40
N ALA A 64 -5.87 5.27 -19.42
CA ALA A 64 -4.60 5.89 -19.07
C ALA A 64 -4.34 7.14 -19.91
N ASP A 65 -4.54 7.07 -21.23
CA ASP A 65 -4.46 8.21 -22.15
C ASP A 65 -5.45 9.33 -21.75
N LYS A 66 -6.71 8.96 -21.49
CA LYS A 66 -7.77 9.91 -21.14
C LYS A 66 -7.52 10.66 -19.82
N VAL A 67 -6.80 10.06 -18.87
CA VAL A 67 -6.55 10.64 -17.55
C VAL A 67 -5.12 11.16 -17.36
N GLY A 68 -4.28 11.08 -18.40
CA GLY A 68 -2.93 11.67 -18.41
C GLY A 68 -1.86 10.79 -17.76
N TYR A 69 -2.02 9.46 -17.79
CA TYR A 69 -0.98 8.49 -17.41
C TYR A 69 -0.17 8.08 -18.65
N ASP A 70 0.68 8.97 -19.13
CA ASP A 70 1.39 8.84 -20.41
C ASP A 70 2.21 7.55 -20.53
N ASP A 71 2.87 7.11 -19.47
CA ASP A 71 3.68 5.89 -19.46
C ASP A 71 2.85 4.60 -19.64
N LEU A 72 1.58 4.60 -19.20
CA LEU A 72 0.65 3.48 -19.37
C LEU A 72 -0.15 3.56 -20.69
N ALA A 73 -0.23 4.75 -21.29
CA ALA A 73 -1.00 5.00 -22.50
C ALA A 73 -0.30 4.51 -23.79
N VAL A 74 1.01 4.25 -23.75
CA VAL A 74 1.80 3.87 -24.93
C VAL A 74 1.64 2.37 -25.23
N LYS A 75 0.95 2.06 -26.32
CA LYS A 75 0.78 0.67 -26.79
C LYS A 75 2.14 0.02 -27.05
N HIS A 76 2.26 -1.25 -26.65
CA HIS A 76 3.46 -2.08 -26.85
C HIS A 76 4.75 -1.58 -26.16
N ARG A 77 4.64 -0.63 -25.24
CA ARG A 77 5.73 -0.27 -24.33
C ARG A 77 5.56 -1.05 -23.01
N GLN A 78 6.66 -1.51 -22.45
CA GLN A 78 6.63 -2.09 -21.10
C GLN A 78 6.39 -0.98 -20.07
N ALA A 79 5.40 -1.17 -19.21
CA ALA A 79 5.10 -0.27 -18.11
C ALA A 79 5.68 -0.82 -16.80
N ASP A 80 5.85 0.04 -15.82
CA ASP A 80 6.22 -0.37 -14.46
C ASP A 80 5.07 -1.11 -13.78
N SER A 81 5.33 -2.30 -13.25
CA SER A 81 4.28 -3.14 -12.64
C SER A 81 3.72 -2.54 -11.35
N GLY A 82 4.52 -1.77 -10.61
CA GLY A 82 4.07 -1.03 -9.43
C GLY A 82 3.10 0.07 -9.83
N GLU A 83 3.44 0.84 -10.89
CA GLU A 83 2.57 1.88 -11.43
C GLU A 83 1.26 1.30 -11.97
N VAL A 84 1.32 0.19 -12.73
CA VAL A 84 0.12 -0.52 -13.21
C VAL A 84 -0.75 -0.97 -12.05
N LEU A 85 -0.15 -1.56 -11.00
CA LEU A 85 -0.89 -2.00 -9.82
C LEU A 85 -1.59 -0.82 -9.13
N LEU A 86 -0.88 0.28 -8.89
CA LEU A 86 -1.44 1.47 -8.24
C LEU A 86 -2.54 2.10 -9.12
N PHE A 87 -2.33 2.22 -10.43
CA PHE A 87 -3.35 2.71 -11.35
C PHE A 87 -4.63 1.84 -11.32
N MET A 88 -4.50 0.52 -11.27
CA MET A 88 -5.67 -0.37 -11.14
C MET A 88 -6.39 -0.16 -9.81
N LEU A 89 -5.66 0.01 -8.70
CA LEU A 89 -6.25 0.29 -7.39
C LEU A 89 -6.96 1.64 -7.38
N ASP A 90 -6.39 2.66 -8.01
CA ASP A 90 -7.01 3.98 -8.17
C ASP A 90 -8.29 3.89 -9.02
N CYS A 91 -8.28 3.12 -10.12
CA CYS A 91 -9.48 2.89 -10.94
C CYS A 91 -10.61 2.22 -10.14
N ILE A 92 -10.28 1.27 -9.27
CA ILE A 92 -11.26 0.64 -8.37
C ILE A 92 -11.77 1.67 -7.35
N HIS A 93 -10.87 2.45 -6.76
CA HIS A 93 -11.24 3.48 -5.80
C HIS A 93 -12.19 4.49 -6.41
N GLU A 94 -11.79 5.13 -7.48
CA GLU A 94 -12.54 6.17 -8.18
C GLU A 94 -13.87 5.67 -8.74
N GLY A 95 -13.90 4.41 -9.20
CA GLY A 95 -15.12 3.77 -9.71
C GLY A 95 -16.15 3.42 -8.63
N LEU A 96 -15.72 3.29 -7.36
CA LEU A 96 -16.54 2.87 -6.22
C LEU A 96 -16.64 3.93 -5.12
N ALA A 97 -15.95 5.05 -5.26
CA ALA A 97 -15.92 6.10 -4.24
C ALA A 97 -17.32 6.66 -3.98
N HIS A 98 -17.69 6.70 -2.71
CA HIS A 98 -18.99 7.21 -2.26
C HIS A 98 -18.86 7.90 -0.91
N PRO A 99 -19.72 8.87 -0.59
CA PRO A 99 -19.72 9.48 0.73
C PRO A 99 -20.20 8.50 1.80
N VAL A 100 -19.62 8.62 2.99
CA VAL A 100 -20.03 7.89 4.19
C VAL A 100 -20.03 8.85 5.37
N GLU A 101 -20.82 8.55 6.39
CA GLU A 101 -20.73 9.26 7.66
C GLU A 101 -19.70 8.59 8.55
N MET A 102 -18.72 9.35 9.01
CA MET A 102 -17.68 8.91 9.93
C MET A 102 -17.67 9.80 11.16
N VAL A 103 -17.49 9.20 12.33
CA VAL A 103 -17.39 9.92 13.60
C VAL A 103 -16.20 9.41 14.40
N VAL A 104 -15.53 10.32 15.12
CA VAL A 104 -14.59 9.92 16.16
C VAL A 104 -15.39 9.64 17.43
N THR A 105 -15.24 8.44 17.97
CA THR A 105 -15.86 8.04 19.24
C THR A 105 -14.79 7.97 20.33
N GLY A 106 -15.22 8.06 21.60
CA GLY A 106 -14.33 8.11 22.75
C GLY A 106 -13.90 9.54 23.10
N SER A 107 -13.33 9.69 24.30
CA SER A 107 -12.82 10.98 24.80
C SER A 107 -11.37 10.82 25.21
N PRO A 108 -10.45 11.61 24.62
CA PRO A 108 -9.04 11.50 24.94
C PRO A 108 -8.76 11.91 26.39
N SER A 109 -8.01 11.10 27.10
CA SER A 109 -7.56 11.33 28.48
C SER A 109 -6.05 11.46 28.62
N ARG A 110 -5.30 10.95 27.63
CA ARG A 110 -3.82 10.94 27.60
C ARG A 110 -3.31 11.73 26.38
N PRO A 111 -2.11 12.28 26.41
CA PRO A 111 -1.54 13.04 25.29
C PRO A 111 -1.51 12.27 23.97
N GLU A 112 -1.19 10.97 24.00
CA GLU A 112 -1.21 10.11 22.83
C GLU A 112 -2.62 9.96 22.24
N GLU A 113 -3.67 9.90 23.07
CA GLU A 113 -5.06 9.83 22.63
C GLU A 113 -5.53 11.12 21.96
N VAL A 114 -5.04 12.27 22.42
CA VAL A 114 -5.26 13.56 21.74
C VAL A 114 -4.65 13.54 20.34
N ARG A 115 -3.47 12.97 20.17
CA ARG A 115 -2.83 12.80 18.86
C ARG A 115 -3.61 11.84 17.98
N TRP A 116 -4.11 10.72 18.51
CA TRP A 116 -4.95 9.79 17.76
C TRP A 116 -6.25 10.45 17.30
N THR A 117 -6.88 11.25 18.14
CA THR A 117 -8.08 12.02 17.79
C THR A 117 -7.82 12.94 16.60
N LYS A 118 -6.73 13.73 16.63
CA LYS A 118 -6.32 14.58 15.50
C LYS A 118 -6.06 13.77 14.23
N SER A 119 -5.38 12.63 14.35
CA SER A 119 -5.14 11.70 13.24
C SER A 119 -6.45 11.24 12.61
N TYR A 120 -7.43 10.83 13.43
CA TYR A 120 -8.74 10.38 12.97
C TYR A 120 -9.59 11.50 12.36
N GLU A 121 -9.56 12.70 12.93
CA GLU A 121 -10.25 13.88 12.36
C GLU A 121 -9.70 14.20 10.95
N GLN A 122 -8.38 14.18 10.76
CA GLN A 122 -7.76 14.38 9.44
C GLN A 122 -8.09 13.24 8.48
N TRP A 123 -8.16 11.99 8.95
CA TRP A 123 -8.60 10.85 8.17
C TRP A 123 -10.04 11.01 7.68
N ILE A 124 -10.96 11.39 8.56
CA ILE A 124 -12.36 11.66 8.24
C ILE A 124 -12.48 12.80 7.24
N GLN A 125 -11.80 13.93 7.49
CA GLN A 125 -11.80 15.07 6.59
C GLN A 125 -11.37 14.68 5.17
N HIS A 126 -10.40 13.78 5.05
CA HIS A 126 -9.88 13.34 3.76
C HIS A 126 -10.81 12.35 3.06
N TYR A 127 -11.36 11.36 3.78
CA TYR A 127 -12.00 10.20 3.15
C TYR A 127 -13.53 10.10 3.28
N GLN A 128 -14.18 10.87 4.14
CA GLN A 128 -15.64 10.76 4.31
C GLN A 128 -16.47 11.00 3.03
N LYS A 129 -15.94 11.78 2.07
CA LYS A 129 -16.61 12.06 0.79
C LYS A 129 -16.28 11.06 -0.32
N GLN A 130 -15.26 10.27 -0.13
CA GLN A 130 -14.69 9.38 -1.15
C GLN A 130 -14.25 8.03 -0.56
N TRP A 131 -15.13 7.43 0.22
CA TRP A 131 -14.85 6.14 0.83
C TRP A 131 -14.97 5.00 -0.19
N SER A 132 -14.09 4.00 -0.09
CA SER A 132 -14.15 2.79 -0.91
C SER A 132 -13.52 1.60 -0.21
N ILE A 133 -13.69 0.41 -0.78
CA ILE A 133 -13.01 -0.81 -0.31
C ILE A 133 -11.48 -0.68 -0.39
N ILE A 134 -10.94 0.11 -1.32
CA ILE A 134 -9.50 0.36 -1.44
C ILE A 134 -9.00 1.14 -0.22
N ILE A 135 -9.67 2.24 0.13
CA ILE A 135 -9.32 3.04 1.31
C ILE A 135 -9.36 2.17 2.56
N LYS A 136 -10.44 1.42 2.74
CA LYS A 136 -10.62 0.51 3.88
C LYS A 136 -9.51 -0.54 4.03
N THR A 137 -8.91 -0.95 2.91
CA THR A 137 -8.05 -2.14 2.87
C THR A 137 -6.57 -1.81 2.73
N LEU A 138 -6.22 -0.78 1.95
CA LEU A 138 -4.86 -0.52 1.49
C LEU A 138 -4.33 0.86 1.88
N HIS A 139 -5.18 1.80 2.32
CA HIS A 139 -4.71 3.12 2.69
C HIS A 139 -4.37 3.21 4.17
N GLY A 140 -3.26 3.85 4.44
CA GLY A 140 -2.80 4.20 5.78
C GLY A 140 -2.60 5.70 5.92
N GLN A 141 -2.14 6.12 7.10
CA GLN A 141 -1.81 7.51 7.37
C GLN A 141 -0.45 7.59 8.05
N LYS A 142 0.32 8.60 7.70
CA LYS A 142 1.61 8.94 8.27
C LYS A 142 1.52 10.31 8.94
N MET A 143 2.05 10.43 10.16
CA MET A 143 2.28 11.70 10.81
C MET A 143 3.71 12.17 10.50
N THR A 144 3.85 13.42 10.14
CA THR A 144 5.14 14.13 10.07
C THR A 144 5.16 15.23 11.12
N ALA A 145 6.05 15.12 12.08
CA ALA A 145 6.25 16.11 13.13
C ALA A 145 7.51 16.95 12.83
N THR A 146 7.38 18.28 12.94
CA THR A 146 8.49 19.21 12.71
C THR A 146 8.68 20.07 13.94
N ASN A 147 9.91 20.10 14.47
CA ASN A 147 10.31 20.86 15.65
C ASN A 147 11.35 21.93 15.30
N CYS A 148 10.99 23.19 15.43
CA CYS A 148 11.94 24.29 15.24
C CYS A 148 13.01 24.28 16.33
N LYS A 149 14.30 24.19 15.97
CA LYS A 149 15.39 24.18 16.93
C LYS A 149 15.55 25.51 17.69
N THR A 150 15.05 26.63 17.16
CA THR A 150 15.20 27.96 17.76
C THR A 150 14.12 28.25 18.81
N CYS A 151 12.84 28.07 18.50
CA CYS A 151 11.74 28.44 19.39
C CYS A 151 10.97 27.23 19.93
N GLN A 152 11.40 26.03 19.61
CA GLN A 152 10.76 24.76 20.00
C GLN A 152 9.29 24.63 19.50
N TYR A 153 8.88 25.45 18.54
CA TYR A 153 7.58 25.31 17.91
C TYR A 153 7.44 23.92 17.30
N HIS A 154 6.37 23.23 17.64
CA HIS A 154 6.06 21.87 17.21
C HIS A 154 4.82 21.88 16.32
N SER A 155 4.92 21.28 15.14
CA SER A 155 3.79 21.07 14.25
C SER A 155 3.67 19.60 13.87
N GLU A 156 2.44 19.11 13.74
CA GLU A 156 2.13 17.76 13.30
C GLU A 156 1.24 17.83 12.05
N ARG A 157 1.57 17.08 11.01
CA ARG A 157 0.78 16.92 9.79
C ARG A 157 0.48 15.45 9.59
N PHE A 158 -0.73 15.16 9.15
CA PHE A 158 -1.17 13.80 8.87
C PHE A 158 -1.48 13.68 7.37
N GLU A 159 -0.81 12.75 6.70
CA GLU A 159 -0.91 12.54 5.26
C GLU A 159 -1.29 11.09 4.98
N SER A 160 -2.30 10.90 4.14
CA SER A 160 -2.73 9.58 3.71
C SER A 160 -1.79 9.00 2.65
N TRP A 161 -1.63 7.68 2.63
CA TRP A 161 -0.81 6.96 1.66
C TRP A 161 -1.46 5.63 1.26
N GLY A 162 -1.30 5.20 0.00
CA GLY A 162 -1.74 3.90 -0.53
C GLY A 162 -0.59 2.93 -0.79
N SER A 163 0.64 3.43 -0.84
CA SER A 163 1.86 2.63 -0.98
C SER A 163 3.03 3.34 -0.32
N ILE A 164 4.10 2.59 -0.03
CA ILE A 164 5.37 3.15 0.46
C ILE A 164 6.52 2.65 -0.41
N SER A 165 7.49 3.54 -0.69
CA SER A 165 8.71 3.21 -1.42
C SER A 165 9.90 3.28 -0.47
N VAL A 166 10.58 2.15 -0.26
CA VAL A 166 11.72 2.07 0.66
C VAL A 166 13.04 2.02 -0.09
N PRO A 167 14.07 2.75 0.36
CA PRO A 167 15.40 2.71 -0.23
C PRO A 167 16.11 1.39 0.09
N ILE A 168 17.06 0.99 -0.74
CA ILE A 168 17.98 -0.11 -0.45
C ILE A 168 19.22 0.47 0.22
N VAL A 169 19.46 0.09 1.46
CA VAL A 169 20.64 0.53 2.22
C VAL A 169 21.87 -0.27 1.77
N ASN A 170 22.95 0.44 1.39
CA ASN A 170 24.24 -0.13 1.00
C ASN A 170 24.22 -1.19 -0.14
N GLY A 171 23.10 -1.35 -0.84
CA GLY A 171 22.94 -2.42 -1.82
C GLY A 171 23.77 -2.25 -3.11
N ASP A 172 24.34 -1.08 -3.34
CA ASP A 172 25.20 -0.74 -4.46
C ASP A 172 26.71 -0.76 -4.11
N LYS A 173 27.07 -1.00 -2.84
CA LYS A 173 28.45 -1.01 -2.38
C LYS A 173 29.04 -2.42 -2.42
N PRO A 174 30.08 -2.68 -3.22
CA PRO A 174 30.75 -3.97 -3.25
C PRO A 174 31.29 -4.37 -1.87
N GLY A 175 31.03 -5.62 -1.47
CA GLY A 175 31.50 -6.17 -0.18
C GLY A 175 30.67 -5.79 1.05
N SER A 176 29.62 -4.98 0.89
CA SER A 176 28.66 -4.74 1.97
C SER A 176 27.81 -5.98 2.26
N PRO A 177 27.41 -6.21 3.51
CA PRO A 177 26.44 -7.26 3.83
C PRO A 177 25.11 -7.00 3.08
N ALA A 178 24.38 -8.07 2.80
CA ALA A 178 23.06 -7.96 2.21
C ALA A 178 22.15 -7.12 3.13
N PRO A 179 21.47 -6.07 2.60
CA PRO A 179 20.57 -5.26 3.40
C PRO A 179 19.35 -6.10 3.82
N ASN A 180 18.79 -5.77 4.98
CA ASN A 180 17.52 -6.35 5.39
C ASN A 180 16.39 -5.30 5.31
N LEU A 181 15.14 -5.76 5.26
CA LEU A 181 13.97 -4.88 5.15
C LEU A 181 13.84 -3.93 6.35
N ARG A 182 14.26 -4.37 7.53
CA ARG A 182 14.24 -3.53 8.73
C ARG A 182 15.17 -2.32 8.57
N GLU A 183 16.40 -2.51 8.10
CA GLU A 183 17.34 -1.43 7.82
C GLU A 183 16.81 -0.47 6.74
N CYS A 184 16.14 -1.01 5.71
CA CYS A 184 15.49 -0.20 4.68
C CYS A 184 14.35 0.67 5.26
N LEU A 185 13.57 0.13 6.20
CA LEU A 185 12.54 0.87 6.92
C LEU A 185 13.12 1.87 7.91
N GLU A 186 14.22 1.55 8.60
CA GLU A 186 14.96 2.47 9.47
C GLU A 186 15.45 3.69 8.67
N GLU A 187 15.99 3.49 7.46
CA GLU A 187 16.40 4.59 6.59
C GLU A 187 15.18 5.40 6.06
N TYR A 188 14.07 4.72 5.71
CA TYR A 188 12.83 5.39 5.29
C TYR A 188 12.23 6.29 6.38
N PHE A 189 12.35 5.89 7.66
CA PHE A 189 11.83 6.64 8.82
C PHE A 189 12.90 7.43 9.57
N LYS A 190 14.08 7.56 9.00
CA LYS A 190 15.17 8.32 9.60
C LYS A 190 14.77 9.77 9.84
N ASP A 191 15.09 10.24 11.01
CA ASP A 191 14.85 11.63 11.35
C ASP A 191 15.75 12.55 10.51
N GLU A 192 15.17 13.63 9.99
CA GLU A 192 15.84 14.56 9.09
C GLU A 192 16.06 15.93 9.77
N VAL A 193 17.13 16.60 9.39
CA VAL A 193 17.37 17.99 9.76
C VAL A 193 17.07 18.86 8.54
N LEU A 194 16.07 19.73 8.69
CA LEU A 194 15.71 20.73 7.69
C LEU A 194 16.48 22.02 7.98
N GLU A 195 17.40 22.43 7.12
CA GLU A 195 18.21 23.63 7.30
C GLU A 195 17.40 24.92 7.05
N ASP A 196 16.45 24.87 6.14
CA ASP A 196 15.68 26.02 5.60
C ASP A 196 14.18 25.97 5.93
N TYR A 197 13.79 25.39 7.08
CA TYR A 197 12.39 25.32 7.50
C TYR A 197 11.85 26.73 7.82
N HIS A 198 10.76 27.16 7.16
CA HIS A 198 10.09 28.40 7.52
C HIS A 198 9.22 28.17 8.75
N CYS A 199 9.67 28.67 9.88
CA CYS A 199 8.96 28.52 11.15
C CYS A 199 7.92 29.65 11.31
N ASP A 200 6.65 29.29 11.46
CA ASP A 200 5.54 30.24 11.59
C ASP A 200 5.68 31.16 12.81
N VAL A 201 6.24 30.65 13.91
CA VAL A 201 6.46 31.43 15.14
C VAL A 201 7.68 32.35 15.02
N CYS A 202 8.77 31.90 14.41
CA CYS A 202 9.95 32.75 14.21
C CYS A 202 9.77 33.75 13.05
N GLY A 203 8.81 33.53 12.14
CA GLY A 203 8.58 34.34 10.94
C GLY A 203 9.71 34.30 9.91
N LYS A 204 10.62 33.31 9.98
CA LYS A 204 11.78 33.19 9.11
C LYS A 204 12.32 31.76 9.05
N LYS A 205 13.23 31.51 8.10
CA LYS A 205 13.93 30.24 7.95
C LYS A 205 14.76 29.88 9.17
N ARG A 206 14.67 28.63 9.62
CA ARG A 206 15.36 28.06 10.77
C ARG A 206 15.71 26.61 10.53
N GLU A 207 16.64 26.09 11.29
CA GLU A 207 16.80 24.65 11.38
C GLU A 207 15.65 24.02 12.16
N ALA A 208 15.19 22.87 11.68
CA ALA A 208 14.18 22.08 12.35
C ALA A 208 14.52 20.57 12.25
N ASN A 209 14.11 19.82 13.25
CA ASN A 209 14.12 18.37 13.18
C ASN A 209 12.75 17.91 12.67
N GLN A 210 12.77 16.99 11.72
CA GLN A 210 11.57 16.37 11.17
C GLN A 210 11.59 14.86 11.42
N THR A 211 10.48 14.33 11.91
CA THR A 211 10.29 12.88 12.13
C THR A 211 9.02 12.43 11.44
N SER A 212 9.02 11.22 10.88
CA SER A 212 7.85 10.62 10.25
C SER A 212 7.53 9.26 10.87
N ARG A 213 6.26 8.99 11.16
CA ARG A 213 5.81 7.72 11.76
C ARG A 213 4.42 7.36 11.24
N PHE A 214 4.10 6.09 11.18
CA PHE A 214 2.75 5.64 10.86
C PHE A 214 1.76 5.98 11.98
N SER A 215 0.62 6.58 11.64
CA SER A 215 -0.48 6.85 12.56
C SER A 215 -1.68 5.93 12.34
N ILE A 216 -1.93 5.51 11.09
CA ILE A 216 -2.93 4.49 10.74
C ILE A 216 -2.27 3.45 9.83
N LEU A 217 -2.39 2.19 10.19
CA LEU A 217 -1.90 1.06 9.42
C LEU A 217 -3.07 0.30 8.75
N PRO A 218 -3.00 0.05 7.43
CA PRO A 218 -4.04 -0.69 6.70
C PRO A 218 -3.90 -2.20 6.87
N LYS A 219 -4.91 -2.95 6.42
CA LYS A 219 -4.85 -4.42 6.38
C LYS A 219 -3.79 -4.96 5.41
N TYR A 220 -3.56 -4.25 4.32
CA TYR A 220 -2.54 -4.60 3.32
C TYR A 220 -1.68 -3.39 3.01
N ILE A 221 -0.38 -3.61 2.83
CA ILE A 221 0.59 -2.57 2.46
C ILE A 221 1.24 -2.97 1.14
N VAL A 222 1.18 -2.08 0.16
CA VAL A 222 2.00 -2.16 -1.04
C VAL A 222 3.33 -1.47 -0.75
N LEU A 223 4.41 -2.25 -0.72
CA LEU A 223 5.76 -1.78 -0.45
C LEU A 223 6.59 -1.94 -1.71
N SER A 224 7.04 -0.84 -2.30
CA SER A 224 7.92 -0.81 -3.47
C SER A 224 9.38 -0.66 -3.03
N ILE A 225 10.27 -1.40 -3.67
CA ILE A 225 11.71 -1.34 -3.41
C ILE A 225 12.34 -0.40 -4.44
N MET A 226 13.03 0.64 -3.98
CA MET A 226 13.71 1.61 -4.85
C MET A 226 14.99 1.00 -5.44
N ARG A 227 14.83 0.16 -6.49
CA ARG A 227 15.94 -0.60 -7.09
C ARG A 227 16.76 0.17 -8.10
N TYR A 228 16.34 1.35 -8.50
CA TYR A 228 17.04 2.11 -9.51
C TYR A 228 17.73 3.33 -8.92
N THR A 229 19.01 3.48 -9.22
CA THR A 229 19.77 4.68 -8.90
C THR A 229 19.37 5.83 -9.83
N ASN A 230 19.72 7.07 -9.47
CA ASN A 230 19.52 8.25 -10.34
C ASN A 230 20.24 8.16 -11.70
N ARG A 231 21.17 7.21 -11.86
CA ARG A 231 21.87 6.92 -13.12
C ARG A 231 21.23 5.79 -13.93
N GLY A 232 20.07 5.27 -13.47
CA GLY A 232 19.36 4.18 -14.13
C GLY A 232 19.94 2.77 -13.88
N ASN A 233 20.94 2.64 -13.03
CA ASN A 233 21.50 1.32 -12.70
C ASN A 233 20.59 0.58 -11.72
N LYS A 234 20.34 -0.71 -12.00
CA LYS A 234 19.56 -1.57 -11.12
C LYS A 234 20.42 -2.10 -9.97
N ILE A 235 19.99 -1.91 -8.73
CA ILE A 235 20.58 -2.50 -7.53
C ILE A 235 20.02 -3.92 -7.40
N ARG A 236 20.88 -4.94 -7.52
CA ARG A 236 20.50 -6.38 -7.49
C ARG A 236 20.71 -7.05 -6.14
N ALA A 237 21.01 -6.27 -5.10
CA ALA A 237 21.13 -6.83 -3.76
C ALA A 237 19.81 -7.46 -3.32
N LYS A 238 19.86 -8.69 -2.81
CA LYS A 238 18.74 -9.33 -2.14
C LYS A 238 18.49 -8.55 -0.84
N ILE A 239 17.24 -8.15 -0.59
CA ILE A 239 16.83 -7.57 0.70
C ILE A 239 16.28 -8.72 1.53
N ASP A 240 16.95 -9.03 2.65
CA ASP A 240 16.52 -10.13 3.51
C ASP A 240 15.35 -9.71 4.40
N PHE A 241 14.33 -10.57 4.51
CA PHE A 241 13.21 -10.41 5.43
C PHE A 241 12.48 -11.74 5.69
N ASP A 242 11.89 -11.86 6.86
CA ASP A 242 11.05 -13.00 7.19
C ASP A 242 9.70 -12.90 6.47
N LEU A 243 9.38 -13.92 5.66
CA LEU A 243 8.09 -13.98 4.95
C LEU A 243 6.88 -14.09 5.89
N ASN A 244 7.09 -14.50 7.14
CA ASN A 244 6.02 -14.76 8.09
C ASN A 244 5.84 -13.64 9.13
N LEU A 245 6.88 -12.82 9.34
CA LEU A 245 6.82 -11.78 10.36
C LEU A 245 7.63 -10.54 9.97
N ILE A 246 6.90 -9.46 9.74
CA ILE A 246 7.45 -8.10 9.57
C ILE A 246 6.78 -7.24 10.62
N ASP A 247 7.57 -6.74 11.58
CA ASP A 247 7.06 -5.94 12.69
C ASP A 247 7.25 -4.44 12.40
N LEU A 248 6.15 -3.69 12.29
CA LEU A 248 6.12 -2.25 12.06
C LEU A 248 5.94 -1.43 13.34
N ASP A 249 5.88 -2.08 14.51
CA ASP A 249 5.69 -1.41 15.80
C ASP A 249 6.71 -0.30 16.09
N PRO A 250 8.02 -0.42 15.75
CA PRO A 250 9.00 0.63 15.98
C PRO A 250 8.68 1.97 15.32
N TRP A 251 7.91 1.95 14.24
CA TRP A 251 7.54 3.16 13.47
C TRP A 251 6.07 3.53 13.59
N PHE A 252 5.32 2.88 14.48
CA PHE A 252 3.89 3.12 14.68
C PHE A 252 3.61 3.91 15.94
N ILE A 253 2.86 5.00 15.81
CA ILE A 253 2.45 5.90 16.90
C ILE A 253 0.93 5.94 17.12
N GLY A 254 0.18 5.21 16.32
CA GLY A 254 -1.26 5.09 16.46
C GLY A 254 -1.70 4.20 17.64
N ASN A 255 -2.96 3.88 17.68
CA ASN A 255 -3.55 3.11 18.75
C ASN A 255 -3.18 1.61 18.64
N ARG A 256 -2.26 1.15 19.48
CA ARG A 256 -1.81 -0.26 19.55
C ARG A 256 -2.86 -1.20 20.16
N GLU A 257 -3.84 -0.68 20.88
CA GLU A 257 -4.89 -1.50 21.48
C GLU A 257 -5.88 -2.01 20.40
N THR A 258 -6.02 -1.25 19.29
CA THR A 258 -6.96 -1.56 18.22
C THR A 258 -6.29 -1.93 16.90
N THR A 259 -5.00 -1.64 16.74
CA THR A 259 -4.29 -1.80 15.45
C THR A 259 -3.12 -2.75 15.60
N PRO A 260 -3.17 -3.97 15.03
CA PRO A 260 -2.02 -4.85 14.94
C PRO A 260 -0.92 -4.23 14.07
N THR A 261 0.34 -4.38 14.52
CA THR A 261 1.53 -3.85 13.83
C THR A 261 2.35 -4.90 13.10
N LYS A 262 1.95 -6.17 13.21
CA LYS A 262 2.64 -7.31 12.63
C LYS A 262 2.03 -7.70 11.30
N TYR A 263 2.91 -7.93 10.34
CA TYR A 263 2.55 -8.29 8.96
C TYR A 263 3.28 -9.54 8.52
N ARG A 264 2.74 -10.20 7.49
CA ARG A 264 3.41 -11.26 6.74
C ARG A 264 3.46 -10.89 5.26
N CYS A 265 4.39 -11.46 4.52
CA CYS A 265 4.42 -11.33 3.07
C CYS A 265 3.29 -12.16 2.45
N ALA A 266 2.39 -11.52 1.71
CA ALA A 266 1.29 -12.17 0.99
C ALA A 266 1.62 -12.38 -0.49
N ALA A 267 2.41 -11.50 -1.10
CA ALA A 267 2.87 -11.65 -2.47
C ALA A 267 4.13 -10.81 -2.72
N VAL A 268 4.87 -11.20 -3.76
CA VAL A 268 5.96 -10.39 -4.32
C VAL A 268 5.78 -10.27 -5.83
N ILE A 269 6.29 -9.17 -6.40
CA ILE A 269 6.51 -9.01 -7.83
C ILE A 269 8.01 -8.86 -8.03
N ASP A 270 8.59 -9.73 -8.85
CA ASP A 270 9.98 -9.67 -9.28
C ASP A 270 10.07 -8.97 -10.63
N HIS A 271 11.12 -8.16 -10.82
CA HIS A 271 11.44 -7.57 -12.11
C HIS A 271 12.76 -8.12 -12.64
N HIS A 272 12.72 -8.93 -13.66
CA HIS A 272 13.90 -9.47 -14.35
C HIS A 272 14.26 -8.56 -15.52
N GLY A 273 15.28 -7.71 -15.38
CA GLY A 273 15.65 -6.81 -16.46
C GLY A 273 16.48 -5.61 -16.02
N VAL A 274 16.36 -4.54 -16.79
CA VAL A 274 17.01 -3.25 -16.59
C VAL A 274 15.95 -2.14 -16.64
N MET A 275 16.34 -0.90 -16.39
CA MET A 275 15.45 0.26 -16.54
C MET A 275 14.90 0.33 -17.97
N GLY A 276 13.59 0.37 -18.09
CA GLY A 276 12.89 0.49 -19.38
C GLY A 276 12.72 -0.81 -20.17
N GLY A 277 13.11 -1.96 -19.63
CA GLY A 277 12.89 -3.25 -20.28
C GLY A 277 13.16 -4.45 -19.39
N GLY A 278 12.28 -5.46 -19.45
CA GLY A 278 12.43 -6.65 -18.64
C GLY A 278 11.20 -7.52 -18.65
N HIS A 279 11.09 -8.37 -17.64
CA HIS A 279 9.98 -9.29 -17.45
C HIS A 279 9.54 -9.27 -15.98
N TYR A 280 8.24 -9.20 -15.76
CA TYR A 280 7.66 -9.22 -14.42
C TYR A 280 7.05 -10.58 -14.12
N VAL A 281 7.34 -11.08 -12.94
CA VAL A 281 6.82 -12.35 -12.43
C VAL A 281 6.26 -12.12 -11.04
N SER A 282 5.16 -12.77 -10.68
CA SER A 282 4.64 -12.66 -9.33
C SER A 282 4.61 -14.00 -8.61
N SER A 283 4.88 -13.97 -7.31
CA SER A 283 4.74 -15.12 -6.41
C SER A 283 3.79 -14.75 -5.29
N CYS A 284 2.79 -15.58 -5.06
CA CYS A 284 1.71 -15.30 -4.13
C CYS A 284 1.53 -16.44 -3.13
N ARG A 285 1.28 -16.08 -1.87
CA ARG A 285 0.96 -17.01 -0.79
C ARG A 285 -0.52 -17.38 -0.82
N TYR A 286 -0.81 -18.65 -0.71
CA TYR A 286 -2.16 -19.18 -0.51
C TYR A 286 -2.48 -19.35 0.99
N GLU A 287 -3.77 -19.63 1.30
CA GLU A 287 -4.26 -19.78 2.69
C GLU A 287 -3.58 -20.94 3.44
N ASP A 288 -3.17 -21.98 2.74
CA ASP A 288 -2.41 -23.13 3.27
C ASP A 288 -0.89 -22.86 3.38
N ASN A 289 -0.46 -21.61 3.20
CA ASN A 289 0.93 -21.17 3.16
C ASN A 289 1.77 -21.70 1.98
N THR A 290 1.17 -22.37 1.00
CA THR A 290 1.88 -22.67 -0.25
C THR A 290 2.13 -21.42 -1.06
N TRP A 291 3.22 -21.41 -1.82
CA TRP A 291 3.55 -20.32 -2.72
C TRP A 291 3.37 -20.75 -4.16
N ILE A 292 2.69 -19.92 -4.95
CA ILE A 292 2.47 -20.12 -6.38
C ILE A 292 3.15 -18.99 -7.14
N ARG A 293 4.02 -19.37 -8.09
CA ARG A 293 4.65 -18.47 -9.05
C ARG A 293 3.77 -18.35 -10.29
N TYR A 294 3.60 -17.13 -10.74
CA TYR A 294 2.90 -16.74 -11.96
C TYR A 294 3.91 -16.08 -12.91
N ASP A 295 4.21 -16.75 -14.02
CA ASP A 295 5.17 -16.34 -15.02
C ASP A 295 4.53 -16.54 -16.39
N ASP A 296 3.76 -15.55 -16.83
CA ASP A 296 2.89 -15.60 -18.00
C ASP A 296 1.97 -16.85 -18.01
N GLU A 297 2.23 -17.78 -18.91
CA GLU A 297 1.48 -19.04 -19.04
C GLU A 297 1.95 -20.12 -18.07
N MET A 298 3.12 -19.94 -17.45
CA MET A 298 3.67 -20.88 -16.50
C MET A 298 3.21 -20.54 -15.09
N VAL A 299 2.41 -21.42 -14.52
CA VAL A 299 1.89 -21.30 -13.15
C VAL A 299 2.21 -22.56 -12.39
N GLY A 300 2.87 -22.46 -11.25
CA GLY A 300 3.27 -23.63 -10.46
C GLY A 300 3.68 -23.30 -9.04
N GLN A 301 3.72 -24.34 -8.21
CA GLN A 301 4.24 -24.21 -6.86
C GLN A 301 5.74 -23.90 -6.88
N MET A 302 6.17 -23.11 -5.89
CA MET A 302 7.57 -22.82 -5.66
C MET A 302 7.90 -22.94 -4.17
N PRO A 303 9.13 -23.32 -3.83
CA PRO A 303 9.61 -23.28 -2.45
C PRO A 303 9.68 -21.87 -1.90
N SER A 304 9.32 -21.69 -0.63
CA SER A 304 9.28 -20.37 0.02
C SER A 304 10.65 -19.66 0.03
N GLU A 305 11.74 -20.41 0.08
CA GLU A 305 13.12 -19.88 0.04
C GLU A 305 13.47 -19.14 -1.26
N HIS A 306 12.72 -19.36 -2.33
CA HIS A 306 12.93 -18.71 -3.62
C HIS A 306 12.04 -17.46 -3.83
N VAL A 307 11.11 -17.21 -2.92
CA VAL A 307 10.16 -16.08 -3.02
C VAL A 307 10.87 -14.74 -2.96
N ASN A 308 11.81 -14.61 -2.02
CA ASN A 308 12.60 -13.40 -1.86
C ASN A 308 13.95 -13.55 -2.55
N ASN A 309 14.24 -12.69 -3.52
CA ASN A 309 15.45 -12.74 -4.34
C ASN A 309 15.96 -11.33 -4.71
N GLY A 310 17.04 -11.25 -5.49
CA GLY A 310 17.68 -9.99 -5.90
C GLY A 310 16.83 -9.15 -6.89
N ASP A 311 15.75 -9.68 -7.42
CA ASP A 311 14.85 -9.04 -8.37
C ASP A 311 13.51 -8.62 -7.76
N THR A 312 13.26 -8.96 -6.47
CA THR A 312 12.03 -8.56 -5.75
C THR A 312 11.84 -7.05 -5.79
N TYR A 313 10.75 -6.60 -6.40
CA TYR A 313 10.49 -5.20 -6.73
C TYR A 313 9.33 -4.60 -5.95
N VAL A 314 8.21 -5.34 -5.83
CA VAL A 314 7.06 -4.96 -5.01
C VAL A 314 6.76 -6.09 -4.04
N ILE A 315 6.47 -5.73 -2.79
CA ILE A 315 6.06 -6.65 -1.74
C ILE A 315 4.66 -6.25 -1.28
N LEU A 316 3.73 -7.19 -1.28
CA LEU A 316 2.42 -7.03 -0.65
C LEU A 316 2.48 -7.63 0.75
N LEU A 317 2.28 -6.80 1.75
CA LEU A 317 2.19 -7.20 3.13
C LEU A 317 0.73 -7.35 3.55
N GLU A 318 0.43 -8.39 4.32
CA GLU A 318 -0.87 -8.64 4.94
C GLU A 318 -0.75 -8.57 6.47
N GLN A 319 -1.60 -7.78 7.09
CA GLN A 319 -1.65 -7.65 8.55
C GLN A 319 -2.04 -8.99 9.19
N ILE A 320 -1.26 -9.41 10.17
CA ILE A 320 -1.57 -10.59 10.99
C ILE A 320 -2.58 -10.12 12.04
N SER A 321 -3.81 -10.68 11.99
CA SER A 321 -4.81 -10.40 13.01
C SER A 321 -4.28 -10.81 14.37
N ALA A 322 -4.33 -9.92 15.35
CA ALA A 322 -4.22 -10.34 16.72
C ALA A 322 -5.39 -11.32 16.96
N THR A 323 -5.10 -12.51 17.45
CA THR A 323 -6.12 -13.37 18.09
C THR A 323 -6.91 -12.45 19.01
N GLU A 324 -8.24 -12.44 18.90
CA GLU A 324 -9.16 -11.54 19.62
C GLU A 324 -8.69 -11.34 21.06
N HIS A 325 -7.94 -10.28 21.29
CA HIS A 325 -7.76 -9.78 22.65
C HIS A 325 -9.10 -9.16 23.01
N THR A 326 -9.84 -9.88 23.83
CA THR A 326 -11.05 -9.40 24.48
C THR A 326 -10.72 -8.08 25.16
N LEU A 327 -11.12 -6.97 24.53
CA LEU A 327 -11.02 -5.64 25.14
C LEU A 327 -11.82 -5.69 26.44
N ALA A 328 -11.17 -5.41 27.55
CA ALA A 328 -11.83 -5.28 28.84
C ALA A 328 -12.94 -4.24 28.70
N ALA A 329 -14.16 -4.63 28.92
CA ALA A 329 -15.33 -3.75 28.83
C ALA A 329 -15.13 -2.56 29.78
N GLY A 330 -15.00 -1.34 29.24
CA GLY A 330 -15.06 -0.14 30.06
C GLY A 330 -14.26 1.10 29.62
N THR A 331 -13.23 0.99 28.83
CA THR A 331 -12.45 2.16 28.37
C THR A 331 -12.78 2.48 26.92
N LYS A 332 -13.49 3.60 26.68
CA LYS A 332 -13.72 4.11 25.31
C LYS A 332 -12.48 4.87 24.85
N VAL A 333 -11.51 4.15 24.33
CA VAL A 333 -10.35 4.73 23.64
C VAL A 333 -10.82 5.36 22.31
N PRO A 334 -10.31 6.52 21.88
CA PRO A 334 -10.69 7.12 20.61
C PRO A 334 -10.55 6.16 19.44
N SER A 335 -11.59 6.06 18.63
CA SER A 335 -11.67 5.23 17.41
C SER A 335 -12.50 5.94 16.35
N VAL A 336 -12.38 5.50 15.09
CA VAL A 336 -13.25 5.98 13.99
C VAL A 336 -14.31 4.94 13.70
N ASP A 337 -15.56 5.33 13.82
CA ASP A 337 -16.71 4.52 13.45
C ASP A 337 -17.32 5.03 12.13
N ILE A 338 -17.62 4.09 11.23
CA ILE A 338 -18.37 4.37 10.01
C ILE A 338 -19.81 4.01 10.31
N LEU A 339 -20.67 5.03 10.35
CA LEU A 339 -22.10 4.85 10.52
C LEU A 339 -22.65 4.34 9.18
N SER A 340 -23.07 3.07 9.12
CA SER A 340 -23.70 2.53 7.92
C SER A 340 -25.00 3.27 7.65
N HIS A 341 -25.12 3.96 6.53
CA HIS A 341 -26.43 4.36 6.03
C HIS A 341 -27.23 3.10 5.68
N LYS A 342 -28.42 2.98 6.30
CA LYS A 342 -29.43 2.00 5.92
C LYS A 342 -30.00 2.30 4.55
#